data_e3b26955645b5e694fb09383752879d2
#
_entry.id   e3b26955645b5e694fb09383752879d2
#
_cell.length_a   1.000
_cell.length_b   1.000
_cell.length_c   1.000
_cell.angle_alpha   90.00
_cell.angle_beta   90.00
_cell.angle_gamma   90.00
#
_symmetry.space_group_name_H-M   'P 1'
#
loop_
_entity.id
_entity.type
_entity.pdbx_description
1 polymer ?
#
loop_
_entity_poly.entity_id
_entity_poly.type
_entity_poly.pdbx_seq_one_letter_code
_entity_poly.pdbx_strand_id
1 'polypeptide(L)'
;MGRTFVQKALFVLMAALWGIIVTQSIGSAEVTFPTRPVTIWVAFPAGGGTDIIIRAIAEEAGRSLGQRVAVINKPGGGGTVCTSLIAKEKPDGYTLAGITNSSVTVSPHLTDLDYDPLRDLSYIIQVAAWKSAYVVRTDSPFKKWEDVVLWAKKNPGQLVFGNPGIGTNSHISMAKIAQKEGFTYKNVPFAGDAAIATALLGGHVMLAGSSIQAWRSHIEAKTIRAILAVEKELDFVPDVPTFEKMHYDFKIIPTSVLVCAPRGLPDSVRQILEKAFSEGMRTEAFNRIAKNLELFPPAPLTGNALLDSIKKAYGLYEGFIREVGAYKAEKK
;
A
#
# COMPACT_ATOMS: atom_id res chain seq x y z
N MET A 1 20.14 -78.18 21.05
CA MET A 1 18.93 -77.35 20.86
C MET A 1 18.99 -75.98 21.56
N GLY A 2 20.02 -75.58 22.25
CA GLY A 2 20.05 -74.34 23.05
C GLY A 2 20.69 -73.10 22.39
N ARG A 3 21.51 -73.27 21.32
CA ARG A 3 22.25 -72.13 20.70
C ARG A 3 21.46 -71.27 19.73
N THR A 4 20.44 -71.81 19.08
CA THR A 4 19.60 -71.07 18.13
C THR A 4 18.55 -70.20 18.78
N PHE A 5 18.17 -70.49 20.04
CA PHE A 5 17.14 -69.69 20.72
C PHE A 5 17.74 -68.37 21.28
N VAL A 6 18.96 -68.41 21.78
CA VAL A 6 19.68 -67.24 22.32
C VAL A 6 20.03 -66.25 21.19
N GLN A 7 20.43 -66.73 20.00
CA GLN A 7 20.77 -65.89 18.89
C GLN A 7 19.51 -65.20 18.32
N LYS A 8 18.34 -65.84 18.28
CA LYS A 8 17.09 -65.20 17.86
C LYS A 8 16.61 -64.18 18.87
N ALA A 9 16.77 -64.40 20.18
CA ALA A 9 16.42 -63.47 21.23
C ALA A 9 17.30 -62.20 21.19
N LEU A 10 18.62 -62.34 20.91
CA LEU A 10 19.51 -61.20 20.74
C LEU A 10 19.20 -60.36 19.52
N PHE A 11 18.77 -60.98 18.40
CA PHE A 11 18.41 -60.29 17.17
C PHE A 11 17.12 -59.48 17.32
N VAL A 12 16.13 -59.99 18.07
CA VAL A 12 14.87 -59.31 18.37
C VAL A 12 15.09 -58.11 19.32
N LEU A 13 16.00 -58.29 20.32
CA LEU A 13 16.36 -57.19 21.22
C LEU A 13 17.15 -56.07 20.53
N MET A 14 18.06 -56.41 19.59
CA MET A 14 18.78 -55.42 18.82
C MET A 14 17.86 -54.69 17.81
N ALA A 15 16.90 -55.37 17.21
CA ALA A 15 15.91 -54.76 16.33
C ALA A 15 14.93 -53.83 17.09
N ALA A 16 14.57 -54.19 18.33
CA ALA A 16 13.76 -53.36 19.22
C ALA A 16 14.53 -52.10 19.70
N LEU A 17 15.83 -52.20 19.99
CA LEU A 17 16.68 -51.06 20.33
C LEU A 17 16.93 -50.12 19.14
N TRP A 18 17.00 -50.65 17.93
CA TRP A 18 17.12 -49.86 16.71
C TRP A 18 15.80 -49.12 16.35
N GLY A 19 14.63 -49.71 16.65
CA GLY A 19 13.33 -49.06 16.49
C GLY A 19 13.10 -47.88 17.45
N ILE A 20 13.74 -47.87 18.62
CA ILE A 20 13.60 -46.80 19.63
C ILE A 20 14.50 -45.60 19.32
N ILE A 21 15.57 -45.76 18.54
CA ILE A 21 16.50 -44.67 18.18
C ILE A 21 16.00 -43.80 17.02
N VAL A 22 15.01 -44.25 16.23
CA VAL A 22 14.51 -43.56 15.05
C VAL A 22 13.31 -42.63 15.35
N THR A 23 12.76 -42.67 16.56
CA THR A 23 11.81 -41.63 17.01
C THR A 23 12.51 -40.45 17.72
N GLN A 24 13.66 -40.00 17.23
CA GLN A 24 14.06 -38.63 17.48
C GLN A 24 13.06 -37.75 16.73
N SER A 25 12.13 -37.19 17.48
CA SER A 25 11.30 -36.08 17.07
C SER A 25 12.18 -35.13 16.29
N ILE A 26 11.87 -34.94 15.00
CA ILE A 26 12.33 -33.78 14.28
C ILE A 26 11.65 -32.62 15.02
N GLY A 27 12.29 -32.18 16.10
CA GLY A 27 11.92 -30.96 16.78
C GLY A 27 11.96 -29.88 15.72
N SER A 28 10.82 -29.33 15.34
CA SER A 28 10.79 -28.10 14.59
C SER A 28 11.72 -27.14 15.30
N ALA A 29 12.88 -26.87 14.73
CA ALA A 29 13.77 -25.84 15.24
C ALA A 29 12.92 -24.59 15.41
N GLU A 30 12.70 -24.17 16.63
CA GLU A 30 11.94 -22.97 16.95
C GLU A 30 12.64 -21.81 16.23
N VAL A 31 11.97 -21.23 15.25
CA VAL A 31 12.55 -20.15 14.47
C VAL A 31 12.72 -18.96 15.40
N THR A 32 13.94 -18.74 15.88
CA THR A 32 14.29 -17.57 16.70
C THR A 32 14.37 -16.34 15.79
N PHE A 33 13.23 -15.76 15.47
CA PHE A 33 13.11 -14.53 14.71
C PHE A 33 12.15 -13.57 15.43
N PRO A 34 12.47 -12.25 15.49
CA PRO A 34 13.75 -11.63 15.13
C PRO A 34 14.76 -11.65 16.31
N THR A 35 16.06 -11.83 16.02
CA THR A 35 17.16 -11.74 17.00
C THR A 35 17.86 -10.38 17.00
N ARG A 36 17.52 -9.51 16.06
CA ARG A 36 18.06 -8.16 15.88
C ARG A 36 16.97 -7.22 15.36
N PRO A 37 17.16 -5.89 15.38
CA PRO A 37 16.19 -4.95 14.86
C PRO A 37 15.79 -5.23 13.41
N VAL A 38 14.49 -5.05 13.11
CA VAL A 38 13.92 -5.09 11.77
C VAL A 38 13.90 -3.66 11.21
N THR A 39 14.08 -3.50 9.90
CA THR A 39 13.99 -2.21 9.23
C THR A 39 12.83 -2.20 8.23
N ILE A 40 12.02 -1.15 8.23
CA ILE A 40 11.01 -0.90 7.18
C ILE A 40 11.43 0.32 6.36
N TRP A 41 11.60 0.13 5.05
CA TRP A 41 11.75 1.23 4.11
C TRP A 41 10.40 1.79 3.72
N VAL A 42 10.22 3.10 3.80
CA VAL A 42 8.97 3.77 3.44
C VAL A 42 9.12 4.44 2.08
N ALA A 43 8.21 4.14 1.18
CA ALA A 43 8.26 4.58 -0.22
C ALA A 43 7.96 6.08 -0.44
N PHE A 44 7.67 6.83 0.61
CA PHE A 44 7.29 8.24 0.56
C PHE A 44 8.10 9.10 1.55
N PRO A 45 8.13 10.43 1.38
CA PRO A 45 8.84 11.33 2.28
C PRO A 45 8.35 11.25 3.73
N ALA A 46 9.25 11.58 4.66
CA ALA A 46 8.95 11.66 6.08
C ALA A 46 7.83 12.68 6.36
N GLY A 47 6.97 12.38 7.33
CA GLY A 47 5.82 13.21 7.70
C GLY A 47 4.61 13.10 6.77
N GLY A 48 4.71 12.38 5.66
CA GLY A 48 3.54 12.04 4.83
C GLY A 48 2.69 10.94 5.46
N GLY A 49 1.46 10.77 4.98
CA GLY A 49 0.52 9.81 5.57
C GLY A 49 1.04 8.37 5.63
N THR A 50 1.70 7.91 4.57
CA THR A 50 2.32 6.57 4.55
C THR A 50 3.42 6.44 5.61
N ASP A 51 4.24 7.47 5.81
CA ASP A 51 5.28 7.47 6.83
C ASP A 51 4.68 7.43 8.24
N ILE A 52 3.67 8.26 8.52
CA ILE A 52 2.99 8.31 9.82
C ILE A 52 2.39 6.95 10.18
N ILE A 53 1.66 6.32 9.27
CA ILE A 53 1.01 5.04 9.56
C ILE A 53 2.01 3.89 9.68
N ILE A 54 3.08 3.90 8.87
CA ILE A 54 4.14 2.88 8.98
C ILE A 54 4.91 3.05 10.28
N ARG A 55 5.20 4.26 10.75
CA ARG A 55 5.84 4.48 12.06
C ARG A 55 4.95 4.02 13.20
N ALA A 56 3.65 4.31 13.13
CA ALA A 56 2.70 3.87 14.13
C ALA A 56 2.63 2.33 14.23
N ILE A 57 2.51 1.65 13.09
CA ILE A 57 2.45 0.18 13.10
C ILE A 57 3.81 -0.46 13.43
N ALA A 58 4.93 0.17 13.05
CA ALA A 58 6.28 -0.30 13.36
C ALA A 58 6.54 -0.29 14.87
N GLU A 59 6.07 0.73 15.59
CA GLU A 59 6.17 0.81 17.04
C GLU A 59 5.39 -0.34 17.71
N GLU A 60 4.13 -0.54 17.33
CA GLU A 60 3.28 -1.59 17.91
C GLU A 60 3.77 -3.00 17.56
N ALA A 61 4.15 -3.24 16.29
CA ALA A 61 4.72 -4.52 15.87
C ALA A 61 6.05 -4.80 16.57
N GLY A 62 6.87 -3.77 16.82
CA GLY A 62 8.11 -3.89 17.57
C GLY A 62 7.91 -4.39 19.01
N ARG A 63 6.82 -3.97 19.67
CA ARG A 63 6.44 -4.49 21.00
C ARG A 63 6.09 -5.96 20.95
N SER A 64 5.32 -6.40 19.94
CA SER A 64 4.95 -7.80 19.75
C SER A 64 6.16 -8.68 19.37
N LEU A 65 7.08 -8.15 18.55
CA LEU A 65 8.29 -8.86 18.11
C LEU A 65 9.40 -8.92 19.19
N GLY A 66 9.31 -8.12 20.24
CA GLY A 66 10.39 -7.99 21.24
C GLY A 66 11.67 -7.35 20.66
N GLN A 67 11.61 -6.74 19.49
CA GLN A 67 12.71 -6.09 18.79
C GLN A 67 12.26 -4.76 18.16
N ARG A 68 13.17 -3.79 18.14
CA ARG A 68 12.89 -2.51 17.49
C ARG A 68 12.61 -2.68 15.99
N VAL A 69 11.57 -2.01 15.49
CA VAL A 69 11.31 -1.85 14.07
C VAL A 69 11.70 -0.42 13.66
N ALA A 70 12.81 -0.27 12.96
CA ALA A 70 13.32 1.02 12.50
C ALA A 70 12.66 1.42 11.17
N VAL A 71 12.42 2.73 10.96
CA VAL A 71 11.79 3.25 9.75
C VAL A 71 12.74 4.19 9.01
N ILE A 72 12.96 3.93 7.71
CA ILE A 72 13.83 4.71 6.83
C ILE A 72 13.07 5.08 5.56
N ASN A 73 13.03 6.34 5.19
CA ASN A 73 12.34 6.79 3.97
C ASN A 73 13.20 6.60 2.73
N LYS A 74 12.60 6.04 1.66
CA LYS A 74 13.17 5.79 0.33
C LYS A 74 12.19 6.27 -0.74
N PRO A 75 11.90 7.59 -0.84
CA PRO A 75 10.89 8.11 -1.74
C PRO A 75 11.32 8.07 -3.20
N GLY A 76 10.34 8.14 -4.11
CA GLY A 76 10.54 8.31 -5.55
C GLY A 76 9.60 7.46 -6.41
N GLY A 77 9.31 7.94 -7.62
CA GLY A 77 8.55 7.23 -8.65
C GLY A 77 7.13 6.79 -8.25
N GLY A 78 6.44 7.54 -7.38
CA GLY A 78 5.13 7.10 -6.86
C GLY A 78 5.21 5.81 -5.99
N GLY A 79 6.39 5.54 -5.42
CA GLY A 79 6.68 4.36 -4.59
C GLY A 79 7.49 3.28 -5.31
N THR A 80 7.70 3.36 -6.63
CA THR A 80 8.38 2.32 -7.40
C THR A 80 9.86 2.19 -7.05
N VAL A 81 10.54 3.28 -6.66
CA VAL A 81 11.95 3.25 -6.24
C VAL A 81 12.14 2.35 -5.03
N CYS A 82 11.35 2.53 -3.97
CA CYS A 82 11.42 1.69 -2.78
C CYS A 82 11.05 0.23 -3.10
N THR A 83 10.04 0.02 -3.95
CA THR A 83 9.59 -1.32 -4.37
C THR A 83 10.68 -2.04 -5.16
N SER A 84 11.39 -1.35 -6.05
CA SER A 84 12.54 -1.89 -6.78
C SER A 84 13.69 -2.29 -5.85
N LEU A 85 14.00 -1.43 -4.88
CA LEU A 85 15.06 -1.71 -3.91
C LEU A 85 14.74 -2.93 -3.05
N ILE A 86 13.52 -3.02 -2.51
CA ILE A 86 13.16 -4.15 -1.65
C ILE A 86 13.13 -5.48 -2.41
N ALA A 87 12.72 -5.50 -3.68
CA ALA A 87 12.69 -6.71 -4.49
C ALA A 87 14.07 -7.39 -4.66
N LYS A 88 15.15 -6.66 -4.41
CA LYS A 88 16.55 -7.11 -4.55
C LYS A 88 17.22 -7.44 -3.23
N GLU A 89 16.53 -7.22 -2.11
CA GLU A 89 17.06 -7.50 -0.77
C GLU A 89 17.02 -8.99 -0.41
N LYS A 90 17.65 -9.34 0.72
CA LYS A 90 17.62 -10.71 1.25
C LYS A 90 16.25 -11.03 1.85
N PRO A 91 15.64 -12.18 1.53
CA PRO A 91 14.33 -12.57 2.05
C PRO A 91 14.41 -13.19 3.46
N ASP A 92 15.10 -12.51 4.38
CA ASP A 92 15.31 -12.98 5.75
C ASP A 92 14.36 -12.35 6.80
N GLY A 93 13.49 -11.41 6.35
CA GLY A 93 12.53 -10.73 7.20
C GLY A 93 13.07 -9.51 7.94
N TYR A 94 14.36 -9.21 7.86
CA TYR A 94 14.97 -8.06 8.57
C TYR A 94 14.90 -6.75 7.79
N THR A 95 14.67 -6.82 6.47
CA THR A 95 14.38 -5.64 5.66
C THR A 95 13.00 -5.82 5.01
N LEU A 96 12.11 -4.89 5.30
CA LEU A 96 10.74 -4.83 4.79
C LEU A 96 10.54 -3.50 4.06
N ALA A 97 9.45 -3.40 3.29
CA ALA A 97 9.03 -2.12 2.72
C ALA A 97 7.57 -1.81 3.04
N GLY A 98 7.33 -0.55 3.41
CA GLY A 98 6.03 0.08 3.50
C GLY A 98 5.75 0.84 2.20
N ILE A 99 4.93 0.27 1.35
CA ILE A 99 4.61 0.75 0.01
C ILE A 99 3.11 1.04 -0.13
N THR A 100 2.71 1.71 -1.20
CA THR A 100 1.30 1.78 -1.59
C THR A 100 0.98 0.73 -2.65
N ASN A 101 -0.27 0.27 -2.67
CA ASN A 101 -0.73 -0.67 -3.70
C ASN A 101 -0.52 -0.14 -5.13
N SER A 102 -0.52 1.17 -5.35
CA SER A 102 -0.32 1.76 -6.69
C SER A 102 1.01 1.37 -7.32
N SER A 103 2.10 1.25 -6.53
CA SER A 103 3.41 0.85 -7.05
C SER A 103 3.43 -0.59 -7.57
N VAL A 104 2.48 -1.43 -7.15
CA VAL A 104 2.39 -2.85 -7.53
C VAL A 104 1.18 -3.20 -8.39
N THR A 105 0.19 -2.30 -8.50
CA THR A 105 -1.03 -2.59 -9.28
C THR A 105 -1.28 -1.61 -10.44
N VAL A 106 -0.71 -0.42 -10.40
CA VAL A 106 -0.90 0.65 -11.40
C VAL A 106 0.38 0.92 -12.17
N SER A 107 1.47 1.27 -11.46
CA SER A 107 2.74 1.66 -12.08
C SER A 107 3.32 0.62 -13.04
N PRO A 108 3.18 -0.71 -12.82
CA PRO A 108 3.68 -1.72 -13.76
C PRO A 108 3.08 -1.65 -15.17
N HIS A 109 1.91 -1.08 -15.31
CA HIS A 109 1.22 -0.92 -16.60
C HIS A 109 1.58 0.39 -17.33
N LEU A 110 2.16 1.36 -16.61
CA LEU A 110 2.48 2.68 -17.14
C LEU A 110 3.94 2.84 -17.55
N THR A 111 4.83 2.16 -16.84
CA THR A 111 6.28 2.30 -17.02
C THR A 111 6.96 0.94 -16.95
N ASP A 112 8.13 0.84 -17.60
CA ASP A 112 9.00 -0.31 -17.42
C ASP A 112 9.63 -0.25 -16.03
N LEU A 113 9.41 -1.30 -15.27
CA LEU A 113 9.97 -1.49 -13.93
C LEU A 113 10.98 -2.64 -13.95
N ASP A 114 11.94 -2.59 -13.04
CA ASP A 114 12.96 -3.62 -12.86
C ASP A 114 12.57 -4.67 -11.80
N TYR A 115 11.27 -4.76 -11.50
CA TYR A 115 10.65 -5.78 -10.67
C TYR A 115 9.28 -6.20 -11.23
N ASP A 116 8.90 -7.43 -10.96
CA ASP A 116 7.56 -7.96 -11.20
C ASP A 116 6.81 -8.06 -9.85
N PRO A 117 5.74 -7.28 -9.66
CA PRO A 117 5.04 -7.23 -8.37
C PRO A 117 4.41 -8.55 -7.95
N LEU A 118 4.03 -9.41 -8.91
CA LEU A 118 3.40 -10.69 -8.61
C LEU A 118 4.40 -11.82 -8.39
N ARG A 119 5.66 -11.60 -8.78
CA ARG A 119 6.73 -12.61 -8.72
C ARG A 119 7.81 -12.27 -7.71
N ASP A 120 8.21 -11.01 -7.58
CA ASP A 120 9.46 -10.63 -6.89
C ASP A 120 9.23 -10.17 -5.45
N LEU A 121 7.97 -10.15 -4.97
CA LEU A 121 7.59 -9.70 -3.63
C LEU A 121 6.81 -10.76 -2.86
N SER A 122 7.00 -10.76 -1.54
CA SER A 122 6.20 -11.46 -0.54
C SER A 122 5.38 -10.44 0.23
N TYR A 123 4.06 -10.44 0.08
CA TYR A 123 3.16 -9.52 0.77
C TYR A 123 2.85 -10.04 2.16
N ILE A 124 3.02 -9.18 3.18
CA ILE A 124 2.81 -9.53 4.58
C ILE A 124 1.42 -9.09 5.03
N ILE A 125 1.13 -7.80 4.96
CA ILE A 125 -0.12 -7.24 5.48
C ILE A 125 -0.50 -5.93 4.79
N GLN A 126 -1.80 -5.68 4.63
CA GLN A 126 -2.35 -4.36 4.37
C GLN A 126 -2.66 -3.68 5.70
N VAL A 127 -1.97 -2.59 6.00
CA VAL A 127 -2.09 -1.89 7.30
C VAL A 127 -3.05 -0.73 7.28
N ALA A 128 -3.35 -0.17 6.11
CA ALA A 128 -4.25 0.97 5.96
C ALA A 128 -4.85 1.02 4.57
N ALA A 129 -6.00 1.70 4.45
CA ALA A 129 -6.55 2.15 3.19
C ALA A 129 -7.06 3.59 3.38
N TRP A 130 -6.75 4.45 2.41
CA TRP A 130 -7.03 5.88 2.47
C TRP A 130 -8.39 6.19 1.86
N LYS A 131 -9.07 7.17 2.44
CA LYS A 131 -10.08 7.94 1.72
C LYS A 131 -9.36 9.04 0.93
N SER A 132 -9.76 9.28 -0.30
CA SER A 132 -9.13 10.27 -1.19
C SER A 132 -10.11 11.34 -1.58
N ALA A 133 -9.59 12.55 -1.85
CA ALA A 133 -10.40 13.67 -2.31
C ALA A 133 -9.69 14.51 -3.35
N TYR A 134 -10.50 15.17 -4.18
CA TYR A 134 -10.09 16.28 -5.01
C TYR A 134 -10.40 17.58 -4.31
N VAL A 135 -9.42 18.47 -4.31
CA VAL A 135 -9.44 19.71 -3.54
C VAL A 135 -9.02 20.89 -4.41
N VAL A 136 -9.53 22.06 -4.06
CA VAL A 136 -9.18 23.35 -4.65
C VAL A 136 -8.92 24.38 -3.56
N ARG A 137 -8.28 25.49 -3.89
CA ARG A 137 -8.19 26.64 -2.97
C ARG A 137 -9.59 27.19 -2.69
N THR A 138 -9.82 27.68 -1.48
CA THR A 138 -11.13 28.25 -1.09
C THR A 138 -11.48 29.51 -1.88
N ASP A 139 -10.48 30.32 -2.27
CA ASP A 139 -10.64 31.51 -3.13
C ASP A 139 -10.74 31.19 -4.63
N SER A 140 -10.56 29.91 -5.02
CA SER A 140 -10.77 29.46 -6.40
C SER A 140 -12.19 29.75 -6.91
N PRO A 141 -12.38 29.96 -8.22
CA PRO A 141 -13.72 30.06 -8.82
C PRO A 141 -14.52 28.75 -8.70
N PHE A 142 -13.87 27.63 -8.45
CA PHE A 142 -14.49 26.33 -8.31
C PHE A 142 -15.09 26.15 -6.90
N LYS A 143 -16.42 26.09 -6.81
CA LYS A 143 -17.14 25.92 -5.54
C LYS A 143 -17.61 24.48 -5.35
N LYS A 144 -17.81 23.74 -6.43
CA LYS A 144 -18.23 22.36 -6.51
C LYS A 144 -17.57 21.66 -7.70
N TRP A 145 -17.70 20.35 -7.75
CA TRP A 145 -17.03 19.54 -8.77
C TRP A 145 -17.46 19.91 -10.21
N GLU A 146 -18.74 20.17 -10.42
CA GLU A 146 -19.29 20.54 -11.72
C GLU A 146 -18.66 21.82 -12.29
N ASP A 147 -18.25 22.76 -11.44
CA ASP A 147 -17.55 23.98 -11.88
C ASP A 147 -16.21 23.64 -12.54
N VAL A 148 -15.47 22.66 -11.98
CA VAL A 148 -14.21 22.17 -12.55
C VAL A 148 -14.44 21.55 -13.92
N VAL A 149 -15.43 20.66 -14.03
CA VAL A 149 -15.77 19.97 -15.28
C VAL A 149 -16.18 20.98 -16.36
N LEU A 150 -17.10 21.90 -16.03
CA LEU A 150 -17.55 22.92 -16.97
C LEU A 150 -16.42 23.83 -17.43
N TRP A 151 -15.54 24.23 -16.51
CA TRP A 151 -14.40 25.07 -16.83
C TRP A 151 -13.39 24.33 -17.70
N ALA A 152 -13.06 23.09 -17.39
CA ALA A 152 -12.13 22.27 -18.14
C ALA A 152 -12.61 22.02 -19.59
N LYS A 153 -13.91 21.78 -19.79
CA LYS A 153 -14.52 21.64 -21.12
C LYS A 153 -14.42 22.93 -21.94
N LYS A 154 -14.56 24.12 -21.30
CA LYS A 154 -14.41 25.41 -21.95
C LYS A 154 -12.97 25.84 -22.22
N ASN A 155 -12.01 25.26 -21.48
CA ASN A 155 -10.60 25.62 -21.54
C ASN A 155 -9.73 24.36 -21.72
N PRO A 156 -9.76 23.70 -22.89
CA PRO A 156 -9.06 22.46 -23.13
C PRO A 156 -7.56 22.54 -22.79
N GLY A 157 -7.06 21.59 -21.99
CA GLY A 157 -5.65 21.49 -21.63
C GLY A 157 -5.15 22.54 -20.63
N GLN A 158 -6.01 23.47 -20.15
CA GLN A 158 -5.58 24.52 -19.24
C GLN A 158 -5.78 24.17 -17.75
N LEU A 159 -6.61 23.16 -17.42
CA LEU A 159 -6.76 22.69 -16.05
C LEU A 159 -5.45 22.04 -15.59
N VAL A 160 -4.77 22.63 -14.61
CA VAL A 160 -3.53 22.09 -14.03
C VAL A 160 -3.88 21.28 -12.81
N PHE A 161 -3.61 19.96 -12.87
CA PHE A 161 -3.91 18.99 -11.82
C PHE A 161 -2.66 18.46 -11.16
N GLY A 162 -2.56 18.60 -9.83
CA GLY A 162 -1.48 18.07 -8.99
C GLY A 162 -1.84 16.74 -8.34
N ASN A 163 -0.89 15.79 -8.32
CA ASN A 163 -1.05 14.48 -7.68
C ASN A 163 0.28 13.97 -7.10
N PRO A 164 0.28 12.94 -6.20
CA PRO A 164 1.48 12.48 -5.49
C PRO A 164 2.42 11.60 -6.34
N GLY A 165 2.25 11.56 -7.65
CA GLY A 165 3.13 10.84 -8.56
C GLY A 165 2.40 10.15 -9.71
N ILE A 166 3.15 9.87 -10.76
CA ILE A 166 2.66 9.07 -11.90
C ILE A 166 2.36 7.65 -11.41
N GLY A 167 1.24 7.08 -11.87
CA GLY A 167 0.81 5.74 -11.48
C GLY A 167 0.15 5.65 -10.11
N THR A 168 -0.15 6.79 -9.46
CA THR A 168 -0.98 6.79 -8.25
C THR A 168 -2.47 6.71 -8.59
N ASN A 169 -3.28 6.29 -7.62
CA ASN A 169 -4.73 6.19 -7.84
C ASN A 169 -5.36 7.52 -8.25
N SER A 170 -4.91 8.64 -7.70
CA SER A 170 -5.41 9.97 -8.08
C SER A 170 -5.04 10.35 -9.51
N HIS A 171 -3.86 9.95 -9.99
CA HIS A 171 -3.50 10.11 -11.40
C HIS A 171 -4.45 9.35 -12.33
N ILE A 172 -4.67 8.06 -12.03
CA ILE A 172 -5.51 7.20 -12.87
C ILE A 172 -6.99 7.59 -12.79
N SER A 173 -7.50 7.89 -11.59
CA SER A 173 -8.89 8.29 -11.45
C SER A 173 -9.20 9.61 -12.17
N MET A 174 -8.26 10.58 -12.16
CA MET A 174 -8.41 11.81 -12.92
C MET A 174 -8.42 11.56 -14.43
N ALA A 175 -7.58 10.66 -14.94
CA ALA A 175 -7.59 10.28 -16.35
C ALA A 175 -8.93 9.65 -16.76
N LYS A 176 -9.50 8.77 -15.94
CA LYS A 176 -10.83 8.16 -16.18
C LYS A 176 -11.95 9.20 -16.14
N ILE A 177 -11.90 10.14 -15.20
CA ILE A 177 -12.86 11.24 -15.14
C ILE A 177 -12.77 12.10 -16.42
N ALA A 178 -11.56 12.52 -16.79
CA ALA A 178 -11.35 13.36 -17.97
C ALA A 178 -11.85 12.70 -19.25
N GLN A 179 -11.62 11.39 -19.40
CA GLN A 179 -12.14 10.59 -20.50
C GLN A 179 -13.68 10.57 -20.51
N LYS A 180 -14.31 10.24 -19.36
CA LYS A 180 -15.76 10.16 -19.23
C LYS A 180 -16.44 11.51 -19.47
N GLU A 181 -15.87 12.58 -18.94
CA GLU A 181 -16.40 13.94 -19.06
C GLU A 181 -16.04 14.61 -20.39
N GLY A 182 -15.08 14.11 -21.14
CA GLY A 182 -14.67 14.66 -22.43
C GLY A 182 -13.90 15.97 -22.33
N PHE A 183 -12.96 16.08 -21.36
CA PHE A 183 -12.07 17.23 -21.27
C PHE A 183 -10.59 16.79 -21.20
N THR A 184 -9.69 17.75 -21.46
CA THR A 184 -8.24 17.57 -21.34
C THR A 184 -7.66 18.44 -20.23
N TYR A 185 -6.56 18.00 -19.62
CA TYR A 185 -5.92 18.67 -18.51
C TYR A 185 -4.40 18.49 -18.56
N LYS A 186 -3.67 19.30 -17.78
CA LYS A 186 -2.23 19.18 -17.60
C LYS A 186 -1.95 18.46 -16.28
N ASN A 187 -1.39 17.27 -16.36
CA ASN A 187 -0.98 16.48 -15.18
C ASN A 187 0.37 16.95 -14.65
N VAL A 188 0.46 17.24 -13.34
CA VAL A 188 1.71 17.63 -12.65
C VAL A 188 1.94 16.71 -11.48
N PRO A 189 2.85 15.73 -11.61
CA PRO A 189 3.20 14.84 -10.51
C PRO A 189 4.19 15.52 -9.54
N PHE A 190 3.99 15.26 -8.23
CA PHE A 190 4.82 15.74 -7.15
C PHE A 190 5.43 14.58 -6.35
N ALA A 191 6.46 14.85 -5.54
CA ALA A 191 7.11 13.83 -4.72
C ALA A 191 6.37 13.53 -3.40
N GLY A 192 5.07 13.84 -3.30
CA GLY A 192 4.21 13.57 -2.15
C GLY A 192 3.31 14.74 -1.76
N ASP A 193 2.50 14.53 -0.74
CA ASP A 193 1.38 15.39 -0.37
C ASP A 193 1.79 16.84 0.01
N ALA A 194 2.87 17.00 0.76
CA ALA A 194 3.33 18.33 1.19
C ALA A 194 3.70 19.24 0.02
N ALA A 195 4.37 18.69 -1.01
CA ALA A 195 4.73 19.43 -2.21
C ALA A 195 3.48 19.84 -3.01
N ILE A 196 2.46 18.97 -3.07
CA ILE A 196 1.19 19.29 -3.74
C ILE A 196 0.47 20.40 -2.98
N ALA A 197 0.41 20.33 -1.64
CA ALA A 197 -0.24 21.35 -0.82
C ALA A 197 0.39 22.73 -1.04
N THR A 198 1.71 22.80 -1.04
CA THR A 198 2.46 24.03 -1.35
C THR A 198 2.12 24.56 -2.75
N ALA A 199 2.11 23.69 -3.76
CA ALA A 199 1.81 24.07 -5.12
C ALA A 199 0.35 24.55 -5.29
N LEU A 200 -0.61 23.91 -4.62
CA LEU A 200 -2.02 24.30 -4.65
C LEU A 200 -2.23 25.67 -3.97
N LEU A 201 -1.68 25.84 -2.78
CA LEU A 201 -1.79 27.10 -2.03
C LEU A 201 -1.08 28.25 -2.76
N GLY A 202 0.06 27.98 -3.41
CA GLY A 202 0.77 28.93 -4.25
C GLY A 202 0.11 29.22 -5.61
N GLY A 203 -0.98 28.52 -5.96
CA GLY A 203 -1.67 28.72 -7.24
C GLY A 203 -0.94 28.11 -8.46
N HIS A 204 0.07 27.29 -8.25
CA HIS A 204 0.80 26.59 -9.32
C HIS A 204 0.00 25.42 -9.91
N VAL A 205 -0.94 24.88 -9.16
CA VAL A 205 -1.96 23.95 -9.64
C VAL A 205 -3.35 24.47 -9.26
N MET A 206 -4.36 24.16 -10.06
CA MET A 206 -5.73 24.63 -9.89
C MET A 206 -6.59 23.62 -9.11
N LEU A 207 -6.29 22.35 -9.27
CA LEU A 207 -6.93 21.19 -8.68
C LEU A 207 -5.85 20.25 -8.16
N ALA A 208 -6.08 19.64 -7.02
CA ALA A 208 -5.19 18.60 -6.49
C ALA A 208 -6.00 17.38 -6.07
N GLY A 209 -5.39 16.19 -6.17
CA GLY A 209 -5.99 14.92 -5.73
C GLY A 209 -4.99 14.09 -4.93
N SER A 210 -5.37 13.73 -3.70
CA SER A 210 -4.58 12.86 -2.83
C SER A 210 -5.43 12.31 -1.69
N SER A 211 -4.79 11.65 -0.72
CA SER A 211 -5.45 11.18 0.49
C SER A 211 -5.98 12.35 1.31
N ILE A 212 -7.16 12.19 1.90
CA ILE A 212 -7.87 13.28 2.59
C ILE A 212 -7.11 13.82 3.81
N GLN A 213 -6.33 12.98 4.46
CA GLN A 213 -5.52 13.39 5.61
C GLN A 213 -4.50 14.48 5.26
N ALA A 214 -4.02 14.52 4.01
CA ALA A 214 -3.10 15.57 3.55
C ALA A 214 -3.74 16.97 3.52
N TRP A 215 -5.06 17.02 3.45
CA TRP A 215 -5.84 18.24 3.29
C TRP A 215 -6.55 18.70 4.56
N ARG A 216 -6.66 17.83 5.57
CA ARG A 216 -7.51 18.04 6.75
C ARG A 216 -7.24 19.37 7.42
N SER A 217 -6.00 19.66 7.80
CA SER A 217 -5.65 20.92 8.47
C SER A 217 -5.94 22.16 7.63
N HIS A 218 -5.77 22.07 6.31
CA HIS A 218 -6.05 23.14 5.38
C HIS A 218 -7.55 23.34 5.16
N ILE A 219 -8.34 22.26 5.20
CA ILE A 219 -9.81 22.31 5.11
C ILE A 219 -10.37 22.92 6.39
N GLU A 220 -9.89 22.49 7.55
CA GLU A 220 -10.26 23.07 8.86
C GLU A 220 -9.88 24.56 8.96
N ALA A 221 -8.71 24.94 8.43
CA ALA A 221 -8.27 26.35 8.31
C ALA A 221 -8.99 27.13 7.19
N LYS A 222 -9.88 26.50 6.42
CA LYS A 222 -10.64 27.09 5.30
C LYS A 222 -9.76 27.69 4.19
N THR A 223 -8.52 27.22 4.03
CA THR A 223 -7.63 27.64 2.94
C THR A 223 -7.81 26.77 1.70
N ILE A 224 -8.24 25.51 1.90
CA ILE A 224 -8.56 24.52 0.86
C ILE A 224 -10.00 24.04 1.06
N ARG A 225 -10.66 23.65 -0.04
CA ARG A 225 -11.99 23.05 -0.07
C ARG A 225 -11.91 21.70 -0.76
N ALA A 226 -12.48 20.65 -0.15
CA ALA A 226 -12.77 19.39 -0.83
C ALA A 226 -14.03 19.57 -1.69
N ILE A 227 -13.99 19.07 -2.92
CA ILE A 227 -15.08 19.22 -3.90
C ILE A 227 -15.55 17.89 -4.51
N LEU A 228 -14.79 16.81 -4.30
CA LEU A 228 -15.15 15.47 -4.73
C LEU A 228 -14.42 14.44 -3.87
N ALA A 229 -15.16 13.52 -3.27
CA ALA A 229 -14.63 12.36 -2.56
C ALA A 229 -14.58 11.16 -3.51
N VAL A 230 -13.50 10.36 -3.46
CA VAL A 230 -13.28 9.29 -4.44
C VAL A 230 -14.05 8.02 -4.06
N GLU A 231 -13.78 7.46 -2.87
CA GLU A 231 -14.27 6.12 -2.52
C GLU A 231 -15.55 6.14 -1.70
N LYS A 232 -15.61 7.00 -0.68
CA LYS A 232 -16.74 7.11 0.27
C LYS A 232 -16.85 8.52 0.82
N GLU A 233 -17.95 8.77 1.51
CA GLU A 233 -18.18 10.02 2.24
C GLU A 233 -17.05 10.30 3.24
N LEU A 234 -16.74 11.58 3.39
CA LEU A 234 -15.72 12.08 4.30
C LEU A 234 -16.40 12.52 5.59
N ASP A 235 -16.02 11.93 6.72
CA ASP A 235 -16.75 12.09 7.99
C ASP A 235 -16.78 13.55 8.48
N PHE A 236 -15.73 14.34 8.20
CA PHE A 236 -15.64 15.74 8.62
C PHE A 236 -16.12 16.78 7.58
N VAL A 237 -16.45 16.34 6.35
CA VAL A 237 -17.06 17.16 5.28
C VAL A 237 -18.09 16.34 4.51
N PRO A 238 -19.21 15.95 5.15
CA PRO A 238 -20.17 14.98 4.60
C PRO A 238 -20.92 15.49 3.36
N ASP A 239 -20.95 16.80 3.14
CA ASP A 239 -21.64 17.41 1.98
C ASP A 239 -20.86 17.29 0.67
N VAL A 240 -19.60 16.82 0.73
CA VAL A 240 -18.79 16.62 -0.48
C VAL A 240 -19.31 15.40 -1.25
N PRO A 241 -19.69 15.54 -2.54
CA PRO A 241 -20.20 14.44 -3.33
C PRO A 241 -19.12 13.35 -3.51
N THR A 242 -19.56 12.09 -3.55
CA THR A 242 -18.71 10.95 -3.89
C THR A 242 -18.75 10.66 -5.38
N PHE A 243 -17.83 9.83 -5.87
CA PHE A 243 -17.87 9.31 -7.24
C PHE A 243 -19.22 8.67 -7.57
N GLU A 244 -19.79 7.91 -6.64
CA GLU A 244 -21.11 7.30 -6.81
C GLU A 244 -22.21 8.34 -7.03
N LYS A 245 -22.24 9.39 -6.20
CA LYS A 245 -23.21 10.51 -6.34
C LYS A 245 -23.03 11.29 -7.66
N MET A 246 -21.81 11.31 -8.20
CA MET A 246 -21.50 11.93 -9.50
C MET A 246 -21.65 10.95 -10.67
N HIS A 247 -22.20 9.76 -10.46
CA HIS A 247 -22.38 8.72 -11.47
C HIS A 247 -21.09 8.30 -12.18
N TYR A 248 -19.96 8.32 -11.43
CA TYR A 248 -18.70 7.73 -11.88
C TYR A 248 -18.71 6.25 -11.50
N ASP A 249 -19.12 5.40 -12.45
CA ASP A 249 -19.38 3.96 -12.31
C ASP A 249 -18.12 3.08 -12.39
N PHE A 250 -16.95 3.67 -12.62
CA PHE A 250 -15.68 2.95 -12.58
C PHE A 250 -15.18 2.78 -11.15
N LYS A 251 -14.84 1.53 -10.80
CA LYS A 251 -14.29 1.22 -9.48
C LYS A 251 -12.86 1.72 -9.35
N ILE A 252 -12.63 2.58 -8.37
CA ILE A 252 -11.28 2.88 -7.89
C ILE A 252 -11.04 2.06 -6.63
N ILE A 253 -9.96 1.29 -6.61
CA ILE A 253 -9.54 0.59 -5.41
C ILE A 253 -8.84 1.62 -4.51
N PRO A 254 -9.25 1.75 -3.23
CA PRO A 254 -8.64 2.69 -2.32
C PRO A 254 -7.11 2.54 -2.30
N THR A 255 -6.41 3.66 -2.26
CA THR A 255 -4.97 3.61 -2.01
C THR A 255 -4.74 2.96 -0.66
N SER A 256 -4.05 1.84 -0.64
CA SER A 256 -3.74 1.10 0.58
C SER A 256 -2.24 1.05 0.83
N VAL A 257 -1.88 1.00 2.10
CA VAL A 257 -0.50 0.84 2.56
C VAL A 257 -0.25 -0.61 2.89
N LEU A 258 0.77 -1.16 2.27
CA LEU A 258 1.16 -2.56 2.36
C LEU A 258 2.53 -2.66 3.02
N VAL A 259 2.74 -3.71 3.82
CA VAL A 259 4.07 -4.15 4.22
C VAL A 259 4.41 -5.37 3.39
N CYS A 260 5.56 -5.34 2.73
CA CYS A 260 6.07 -6.44 1.93
C CYS A 260 7.55 -6.70 2.19
N ALA A 261 8.01 -7.86 1.74
CA ALA A 261 9.39 -8.33 1.78
C ALA A 261 9.81 -8.81 0.38
N PRO A 262 11.09 -9.11 0.13
CA PRO A 262 11.53 -9.81 -1.08
C PRO A 262 10.87 -11.18 -1.21
N ARG A 263 10.77 -11.69 -2.43
CA ARG A 263 10.31 -13.06 -2.71
C ARG A 263 11.17 -14.09 -1.98
N GLY A 264 10.52 -15.16 -1.52
CA GLY A 264 11.19 -16.28 -0.86
C GLY A 264 11.35 -16.09 0.64
N LEU A 265 10.64 -15.13 1.24
CA LEU A 265 10.54 -15.01 2.69
C LEU A 265 10.04 -16.33 3.28
N PRO A 266 10.76 -16.96 4.25
CA PRO A 266 10.33 -18.21 4.89
C PRO A 266 8.94 -18.06 5.51
N ASP A 267 8.09 -19.07 5.35
CA ASP A 267 6.70 -19.03 5.83
C ASP A 267 6.61 -18.81 7.35
N SER A 268 7.53 -19.40 8.13
CA SER A 268 7.60 -19.19 9.58
C SER A 268 7.88 -17.73 9.94
N VAL A 269 8.81 -17.08 9.23
CA VAL A 269 9.11 -15.65 9.43
C VAL A 269 7.93 -14.78 8.99
N ARG A 270 7.31 -15.11 7.86
CA ARG A 270 6.12 -14.41 7.37
C ARG A 270 4.98 -14.44 8.38
N GLN A 271 4.68 -15.62 8.95
CA GLN A 271 3.62 -15.78 9.97
C GLN A 271 3.90 -14.99 11.24
N ILE A 272 5.16 -14.95 11.71
CA ILE A 272 5.55 -14.12 12.85
C ILE A 272 5.31 -12.64 12.56
N LEU A 273 5.70 -12.16 11.39
CA LEU A 273 5.50 -10.77 10.98
C LEU A 273 4.00 -10.46 10.81
N GLU A 274 3.23 -11.30 10.10
CA GLU A 274 1.78 -11.13 9.95
C GLU A 274 1.06 -11.03 11.30
N LYS A 275 1.43 -11.89 12.25
CA LYS A 275 0.91 -11.89 13.61
C LYS A 275 1.24 -10.56 14.32
N ALA A 276 2.51 -10.19 14.35
CA ALA A 276 2.96 -8.98 15.05
C ALA A 276 2.30 -7.70 14.50
N PHE A 277 2.23 -7.54 13.19
CA PHE A 277 1.54 -6.41 12.56
C PHE A 277 0.03 -6.45 12.81
N SER A 278 -0.59 -7.63 12.74
CA SER A 278 -2.03 -7.78 13.02
C SER A 278 -2.39 -7.45 14.46
N GLU A 279 -1.56 -7.85 15.42
CA GLU A 279 -1.69 -7.48 16.84
C GLU A 279 -1.52 -5.97 17.02
N GLY A 280 -0.51 -5.37 16.39
CA GLY A 280 -0.29 -3.93 16.40
C GLY A 280 -1.48 -3.12 15.87
N MET A 281 -2.14 -3.58 14.80
CA MET A 281 -3.34 -2.93 14.27
C MET A 281 -4.54 -2.97 15.22
N ARG A 282 -4.56 -3.85 16.21
CA ARG A 282 -5.65 -3.95 17.21
C ARG A 282 -5.43 -3.06 18.41
N THR A 283 -4.26 -2.47 18.57
CA THR A 283 -3.95 -1.60 19.71
C THR A 283 -4.76 -0.30 19.67
N GLU A 284 -5.10 0.23 20.83
CA GLU A 284 -5.80 1.52 20.93
C GLU A 284 -4.94 2.67 20.35
N ALA A 285 -3.62 2.60 20.55
CA ALA A 285 -2.68 3.60 20.04
C ALA A 285 -2.71 3.68 18.52
N PHE A 286 -2.63 2.53 17.82
CA PHE A 286 -2.74 2.49 16.36
C PHE A 286 -4.12 2.95 15.88
N ASN A 287 -5.20 2.47 16.49
CA ASN A 287 -6.56 2.81 16.08
C ASN A 287 -6.87 4.30 16.24
N ARG A 288 -6.33 4.97 17.28
CA ARG A 288 -6.45 6.42 17.45
C ARG A 288 -5.77 7.17 16.29
N ILE A 289 -4.56 6.75 15.88
CA ILE A 289 -3.86 7.35 14.74
C ILE A 289 -4.64 7.10 13.44
N ALA A 290 -5.09 5.87 13.20
CA ALA A 290 -5.88 5.50 12.04
C ALA A 290 -7.16 6.34 11.91
N LYS A 291 -7.89 6.56 13.02
CA LYS A 291 -9.07 7.41 13.06
C LYS A 291 -8.74 8.88 12.75
N ASN A 292 -7.67 9.42 13.32
CA ASN A 292 -7.26 10.80 13.06
C ASN A 292 -6.83 11.02 11.60
N LEU A 293 -6.38 9.98 10.92
CA LEU A 293 -6.00 10.00 9.52
C LEU A 293 -7.17 9.68 8.55
N GLU A 294 -8.40 9.53 9.05
CA GLU A 294 -9.56 9.17 8.22
C GLU A 294 -9.36 7.88 7.39
N LEU A 295 -8.68 6.89 7.97
CA LEU A 295 -8.52 5.62 7.30
C LEU A 295 -9.82 4.80 7.30
N PHE A 296 -9.97 3.94 6.30
CA PHE A 296 -10.99 2.89 6.40
C PHE A 296 -10.73 2.05 7.65
N PRO A 297 -11.78 1.56 8.33
CA PRO A 297 -11.62 0.68 9.48
C PRO A 297 -10.65 -0.46 9.13
N PRO A 298 -9.65 -0.71 9.97
CA PRO A 298 -8.64 -1.71 9.68
C PRO A 298 -9.24 -3.11 9.72
N ALA A 299 -9.41 -3.72 8.56
CA ALA A 299 -9.54 -5.16 8.43
C ALA A 299 -8.19 -5.66 7.92
N PRO A 300 -7.34 -6.29 8.77
CA PRO A 300 -6.05 -6.76 8.33
C PRO A 300 -6.22 -7.81 7.23
N LEU A 301 -5.70 -7.53 6.06
CA LEU A 301 -5.65 -8.45 4.94
C LEU A 301 -4.22 -8.99 4.86
N THR A 302 -4.03 -10.30 5.00
CA THR A 302 -2.73 -10.97 5.05
C THR A 302 -2.67 -12.16 4.10
N GLY A 303 -1.49 -12.72 3.90
CA GLY A 303 -1.27 -13.97 3.19
C GLY A 303 -1.88 -14.04 1.80
N ASN A 304 -2.49 -15.18 1.48
CA ASN A 304 -3.09 -15.42 0.16
C ASN A 304 -4.25 -14.45 -0.16
N ALA A 305 -5.04 -14.08 0.82
CA ALA A 305 -6.14 -13.13 0.63
C ALA A 305 -5.64 -11.75 0.18
N LEU A 306 -4.51 -11.29 0.73
CA LEU A 306 -3.86 -10.06 0.29
C LEU A 306 -3.30 -10.19 -1.13
N LEU A 307 -2.59 -11.28 -1.42
CA LEU A 307 -2.05 -11.52 -2.76
C LEU A 307 -3.15 -11.60 -3.83
N ASP A 308 -4.28 -12.26 -3.52
CA ASP A 308 -5.41 -12.35 -4.46
C ASP A 308 -6.09 -10.98 -4.66
N SER A 309 -6.16 -10.16 -3.62
CA SER A 309 -6.63 -8.78 -3.74
C SER A 309 -5.72 -7.95 -4.65
N ILE A 310 -4.40 -8.09 -4.52
CA ILE A 310 -3.42 -7.42 -5.37
C ILE A 310 -3.52 -7.88 -6.81
N LYS A 311 -3.62 -9.19 -7.08
CA LYS A 311 -3.82 -9.74 -8.44
C LYS A 311 -5.08 -9.20 -9.09
N LYS A 312 -6.18 -9.13 -8.33
CA LYS A 312 -7.46 -8.59 -8.80
C LYS A 312 -7.36 -7.10 -9.15
N ALA A 313 -6.69 -6.33 -8.28
CA ALA A 313 -6.43 -4.92 -8.51
C ALA A 313 -5.51 -4.71 -9.73
N TYR A 314 -4.46 -5.53 -9.87
CA TYR A 314 -3.53 -5.50 -11.00
C TYR A 314 -4.27 -5.65 -12.34
N GLY A 315 -5.11 -6.70 -12.49
CA GLY A 315 -5.90 -6.90 -13.72
C GLY A 315 -6.94 -5.81 -13.97
N LEU A 316 -7.57 -5.28 -12.91
CA LEU A 316 -8.52 -4.17 -13.05
C LEU A 316 -7.84 -2.91 -13.60
N TYR A 317 -6.70 -2.53 -13.06
CA TYR A 317 -5.96 -1.34 -13.49
C TYR A 317 -5.32 -1.52 -14.87
N GLU A 318 -4.90 -2.73 -15.23
CA GLU A 318 -4.48 -3.00 -16.61
C GLU A 318 -5.56 -2.63 -17.62
N GLY A 319 -6.80 -3.08 -17.38
CA GLY A 319 -7.96 -2.73 -18.22
C GLY A 319 -8.19 -1.22 -18.29
N PHE A 320 -8.19 -0.53 -17.15
CA PHE A 320 -8.39 0.93 -17.11
C PHE A 320 -7.32 1.70 -17.86
N ILE A 321 -6.06 1.31 -17.69
CA ILE A 321 -4.92 2.01 -18.29
C ILE A 321 -4.91 1.79 -19.81
N ARG A 322 -5.25 0.60 -20.29
CA ARG A 322 -5.43 0.34 -21.73
C ARG A 322 -6.56 1.18 -22.33
N GLU A 323 -7.69 1.25 -21.64
CA GLU A 323 -8.88 2.00 -22.07
C GLU A 323 -8.59 3.52 -22.19
N VAL A 324 -7.83 4.11 -21.27
CA VAL A 324 -7.45 5.54 -21.34
C VAL A 324 -6.26 5.81 -22.27
N GLY A 325 -5.73 4.79 -22.96
CA GLY A 325 -4.61 4.93 -23.87
C GLY A 325 -3.27 5.26 -23.21
N ALA A 326 -3.15 5.01 -21.90
CA ALA A 326 -1.96 5.32 -21.12
C ALA A 326 -1.02 4.11 -20.91
N TYR A 327 -1.33 2.94 -21.48
CA TYR A 327 -0.52 1.74 -21.34
C TYR A 327 0.87 1.94 -21.93
N LYS A 328 1.91 1.45 -21.26
CA LYS A 328 3.27 1.48 -21.78
C LYS A 328 3.32 0.80 -23.15
N ALA A 329 4.08 1.38 -24.08
CA ALA A 329 4.30 0.76 -25.38
C ALA A 329 4.92 -0.63 -25.19
N GLU A 330 4.36 -1.65 -25.86
CA GLU A 330 5.00 -2.96 -25.88
C GLU A 330 6.39 -2.82 -26.51
N LYS A 331 7.41 -3.36 -25.84
CA LYS A 331 8.74 -3.44 -26.45
C LYS A 331 8.62 -4.32 -27.69
N LYS A 332 8.80 -3.72 -28.88
CA LYS A 332 8.91 -4.44 -30.15
C LYS A 332 10.19 -5.26 -30.19
#